data_7a009593c4c4ab16941b2af8db4c9cbe
#
_entry.id   7a009593c4c4ab16941b2af8db4c9cbe
#
_cell.length_a   1.000
_cell.length_b   1.000
_cell.length_c   1.000
_cell.angle_alpha   90.00
_cell.angle_beta   90.00
_cell.angle_gamma   90.00
#
_symmetry.space_group_name_H-M   'P 1'
#
loop_
_entity.id
_entity.type
_entity.pdbx_description
1 polymer ?
#
loop_
_entity_poly.entity_id
_entity_poly.type
_entity_poly.pdbx_seq_one_letter_code
_entity_poly.pdbx_strand_id
1 'polypeptide(L)'
;EQLTALRSIPNLNVFRPADTIETFECWQLALESKNTPSVIALTRQKTNPLRKDYSSINQCSKGAYEIMRTGEDINIILISSGSELDLACKISHKLATENIYSKVISMPCQELFDKQDEIYKKEIFSGTELLVSIEASETEFWKKYTGSNGMNFGINDFGKSAPYKDIYDHFKLNSTAITKAIKKRI
;
A
#
# COMPACT_ATOMS: atom_id res chain seq x y z
N GLU A 1 -7.05 13.71 2.76
CA GLU A 1 -7.84 13.97 1.56
C GLU A 1 -6.99 14.33 0.32
N GLN A 2 -5.74 14.80 0.49
CA GLN A 2 -4.91 15.27 -0.64
C GLN A 2 -4.63 14.17 -1.66
N LEU A 3 -4.25 12.96 -1.21
CA LEU A 3 -4.00 11.84 -2.11
C LEU A 3 -5.28 11.42 -2.83
N THR A 4 -6.40 11.39 -2.13
CA THR A 4 -7.73 11.09 -2.67
C THR A 4 -8.12 12.11 -3.73
N ALA A 5 -7.96 13.40 -3.44
CA ALA A 5 -8.23 14.48 -4.39
C ALA A 5 -7.36 14.39 -5.66
N LEU A 6 -6.06 14.11 -5.51
CA LEU A 6 -5.15 13.92 -6.64
C LEU A 6 -5.53 12.70 -7.49
N ARG A 7 -5.85 11.55 -6.87
CA ARG A 7 -6.28 10.32 -7.56
C ARG A 7 -7.62 10.46 -8.27
N SER A 8 -8.43 11.47 -7.93
CA SER A 8 -9.67 11.77 -8.65
C SER A 8 -9.47 12.58 -9.94
N ILE A 9 -8.28 13.13 -10.17
CA ILE A 9 -7.96 13.93 -11.36
C ILE A 9 -7.73 12.99 -12.54
N PRO A 10 -8.53 13.11 -13.62
CA PRO A 10 -8.32 12.28 -14.81
C PRO A 10 -6.92 12.49 -15.42
N ASN A 11 -6.32 11.41 -15.93
CA ASN A 11 -5.02 11.43 -16.58
C ASN A 11 -3.88 11.99 -15.71
N LEU A 12 -3.89 11.73 -14.41
CA LEU A 12 -2.80 12.05 -13.49
C LEU A 12 -2.31 10.75 -12.84
N ASN A 13 -1.01 10.48 -12.89
CA ASN A 13 -0.43 9.39 -12.11
C ASN A 13 0.00 9.92 -10.73
N VAL A 14 -0.45 9.25 -9.67
CA VAL A 14 -0.08 9.60 -8.28
C VAL A 14 0.79 8.50 -7.71
N PHE A 15 2.09 8.75 -7.67
CA PHE A 15 3.07 7.83 -7.10
C PHE A 15 3.27 8.10 -5.62
N ARG A 16 3.24 7.03 -4.84
CA ARG A 16 3.54 7.05 -3.40
C ARG A 16 4.54 5.96 -3.04
N PRO A 17 5.84 6.17 -3.35
CA PRO A 17 6.88 5.17 -3.12
C PRO A 17 7.18 4.98 -1.63
N ALA A 18 7.52 3.75 -1.23
CA ALA A 18 7.77 3.35 0.15
C ALA A 18 9.24 3.50 0.57
N ASP A 19 10.17 3.29 -0.35
CA ASP A 19 11.60 3.33 -0.07
C ASP A 19 12.39 3.97 -1.21
N THR A 20 13.72 3.95 -1.11
CA THR A 20 14.61 4.56 -2.11
C THR A 20 14.50 3.89 -3.47
N ILE A 21 14.33 2.56 -3.51
CA ILE A 21 14.23 1.82 -4.77
C ILE A 21 12.93 2.16 -5.48
N GLU A 22 11.81 2.09 -4.78
CA GLU A 22 10.52 2.51 -5.34
C GLU A 22 10.54 3.99 -5.76
N THR A 23 11.20 4.86 -5.00
CA THR A 23 11.33 6.28 -5.36
C THR A 23 12.04 6.43 -6.70
N PHE A 24 13.16 5.72 -6.90
CA PHE A 24 13.88 5.73 -8.17
C PHE A 24 13.03 5.20 -9.32
N GLU A 25 12.37 4.07 -9.12
CA GLU A 25 11.49 3.44 -10.12
C GLU A 25 10.31 4.35 -10.50
N CYS A 26 9.68 5.00 -9.50
CA CYS A 26 8.59 5.94 -9.75
C CYS A 26 9.07 7.19 -10.50
N TRP A 27 10.26 7.71 -10.20
CA TRP A 27 10.85 8.81 -10.96
C TRP A 27 11.12 8.42 -12.41
N GLN A 28 11.66 7.23 -12.66
CA GLN A 28 11.86 6.73 -14.02
C GLN A 28 10.53 6.73 -14.79
N LEU A 29 9.48 6.13 -14.22
CA LEU A 29 8.15 6.07 -14.85
C LEU A 29 7.54 7.46 -15.10
N ALA A 30 7.73 8.39 -14.16
CA ALA A 30 7.24 9.75 -14.29
C ALA A 30 7.94 10.49 -15.45
N LEU A 31 9.26 10.33 -15.60
CA LEU A 31 10.04 10.95 -16.67
C LEU A 31 9.76 10.33 -18.04
N GLU A 32 9.51 9.03 -18.11
CA GLU A 32 9.17 8.31 -19.33
C GLU A 32 7.73 8.61 -19.81
N SER A 33 6.86 9.08 -18.91
CA SER A 33 5.45 9.37 -19.21
C SER A 33 5.29 10.68 -19.97
N LYS A 34 5.13 10.61 -21.30
CA LYS A 34 5.05 11.80 -22.17
C LYS A 34 3.67 12.49 -22.16
N ASN A 35 2.60 11.74 -21.93
CA ASN A 35 1.22 12.19 -22.13
C ASN A 35 0.40 12.21 -20.83
N THR A 36 0.98 11.83 -19.71
CA THR A 36 0.31 11.78 -18.42
C THR A 36 1.20 12.45 -17.37
N PRO A 37 0.80 13.58 -16.79
CA PRO A 37 1.54 14.21 -15.72
C PRO A 37 1.60 13.28 -14.50
N SER A 38 2.60 13.51 -13.63
CA SER A 38 2.83 12.68 -12.46
C SER A 38 3.03 13.54 -11.21
N VAL A 39 2.47 13.10 -10.10
CA VAL A 39 2.76 13.60 -8.76
C VAL A 39 3.48 12.49 -7.99
N ILE A 40 4.59 12.82 -7.34
CA ILE A 40 5.31 11.88 -6.47
C ILE A 40 5.20 12.39 -5.02
N ALA A 41 4.39 11.70 -4.22
CA ALA A 41 4.14 12.05 -2.83
C ALA A 41 5.14 11.31 -1.92
N LEU A 42 6.16 12.01 -1.48
CA LEU A 42 7.22 11.49 -0.62
C LEU A 42 6.92 11.76 0.87
N THR A 43 7.35 10.83 1.72
CA THR A 43 7.32 11.03 3.17
C THR A 43 8.50 11.92 3.62
N ARG A 44 8.31 12.68 4.70
CA ARG A 44 9.38 13.37 5.41
C ARG A 44 10.06 12.48 6.45
N GLN A 45 9.50 11.30 6.72
CA GLN A 45 10.04 10.37 7.68
C GLN A 45 11.10 9.47 7.03
N LYS A 46 12.07 9.03 7.82
CA LYS A 46 13.01 8.00 7.37
C LYS A 46 12.28 6.69 7.15
N THR A 47 12.43 6.10 5.98
CA THR A 47 11.89 4.77 5.64
C THR A 47 12.99 3.72 5.68
N ASN A 48 12.59 2.46 5.93
CA ASN A 48 13.48 1.33 5.85
C ASN A 48 13.54 0.81 4.40
N PRO A 49 14.69 0.31 3.92
CA PRO A 49 14.75 -0.40 2.65
C PRO A 49 13.98 -1.71 2.79
N LEU A 50 12.94 -1.89 1.98
CA LEU A 50 12.09 -3.06 1.99
C LEU A 50 12.54 -4.09 0.95
N ARG A 51 12.92 -3.63 -0.23
CA ARG A 51 13.56 -4.47 -1.24
C ARG A 51 15.07 -4.47 -1.04
N LYS A 52 15.66 -5.67 -1.01
CA LYS A 52 17.09 -5.86 -0.81
C LYS A 52 17.77 -6.44 -2.05
N ASP A 53 17.01 -7.12 -2.89
CA ASP A 53 17.52 -7.79 -4.06
C ASP A 53 17.42 -6.89 -5.29
N TYR A 54 18.43 -6.96 -6.13
CA TYR A 54 18.45 -6.26 -7.41
C TYR A 54 17.40 -6.87 -8.35
N SER A 55 16.67 -6.02 -9.04
CA SER A 55 15.80 -6.39 -10.16
C SER A 55 16.11 -5.49 -11.35
N SER A 56 16.31 -6.10 -12.53
CA SER A 56 16.40 -5.35 -13.80
C SER A 56 15.04 -4.85 -14.27
N ILE A 57 13.95 -5.31 -13.66
CA ILE A 57 12.59 -4.93 -14.00
C ILE A 57 12.14 -3.87 -13.00
N ASN A 58 11.61 -2.75 -13.51
CA ASN A 58 10.94 -1.76 -12.69
C ASN A 58 9.64 -2.34 -12.14
N GLN A 59 9.63 -2.71 -10.86
CA GLN A 59 8.48 -3.35 -10.22
C GLN A 59 7.27 -2.40 -10.10
N CYS A 60 7.52 -1.10 -9.98
CA CYS A 60 6.47 -0.09 -9.92
C CYS A 60 5.74 0.10 -11.26
N SER A 61 6.26 -0.44 -12.36
CA SER A 61 5.71 -0.23 -13.71
C SER A 61 4.27 -0.72 -13.88
N LYS A 62 3.88 -1.74 -13.12
CA LYS A 62 2.50 -2.27 -13.10
C LYS A 62 1.59 -1.60 -12.07
N GLY A 63 2.11 -0.64 -11.30
CA GLY A 63 1.36 0.11 -10.29
C GLY A 63 1.16 -0.62 -8.97
N ALA A 64 1.18 -1.94 -8.95
CA ALA A 64 1.19 -2.78 -7.75
C ALA A 64 1.98 -4.06 -7.99
N TYR A 65 2.60 -4.61 -6.95
CA TYR A 65 3.33 -5.87 -7.01
C TYR A 65 3.42 -6.52 -5.63
N GLU A 66 3.61 -7.83 -5.59
CA GLU A 66 3.86 -8.55 -4.35
C GLU A 66 5.28 -8.26 -3.85
N ILE A 67 5.42 -7.74 -2.63
CA ILE A 67 6.72 -7.47 -2.02
C ILE A 67 7.18 -8.59 -1.08
N MET A 68 6.23 -9.27 -0.43
CA MET A 68 6.54 -10.41 0.44
C MET A 68 5.30 -11.26 0.72
N ARG A 69 5.54 -12.50 1.15
CA ARG A 69 4.54 -13.38 1.77
C ARG A 69 5.14 -14.15 2.94
N THR A 70 4.29 -14.59 3.84
CA THR A 70 4.72 -15.33 5.06
C THR A 70 4.33 -16.81 5.05
N GLY A 71 3.67 -17.31 4.02
CA GLY A 71 3.28 -18.71 3.84
C GLY A 71 2.61 -18.94 2.50
N GLU A 72 2.25 -20.19 2.19
CA GLU A 72 1.56 -20.54 0.94
C GLU A 72 0.04 -20.40 1.07
N ASP A 73 -0.54 -20.84 2.19
CA ASP A 73 -1.98 -20.76 2.46
C ASP A 73 -2.35 -19.37 2.99
N ILE A 74 -2.59 -18.43 2.08
CA ILE A 74 -2.82 -17.02 2.42
C ILE A 74 -4.19 -16.82 3.05
N ASN A 75 -4.22 -16.31 4.27
CA ASN A 75 -5.43 -15.93 5.00
C ASN A 75 -5.85 -14.49 4.71
N ILE A 76 -4.89 -13.60 4.37
CA ILE A 76 -5.13 -12.17 4.22
C ILE A 76 -4.16 -11.55 3.22
N ILE A 77 -4.63 -10.57 2.46
CA ILE A 77 -3.79 -9.71 1.64
C ILE A 77 -3.73 -8.31 2.26
N LEU A 78 -2.52 -7.85 2.58
CA LEU A 78 -2.26 -6.51 3.05
C LEU A 78 -1.80 -5.65 1.87
N ILE A 79 -2.52 -4.57 1.59
CA ILE A 79 -2.21 -3.65 0.49
C ILE A 79 -1.78 -2.32 1.09
N SER A 80 -0.66 -1.79 0.66
CA SER A 80 -0.16 -0.51 1.19
C SER A 80 0.66 0.26 0.16
N SER A 81 0.89 1.52 0.42
CA SER A 81 1.79 2.39 -0.35
C SER A 81 2.59 3.30 0.58
N GLY A 82 3.66 3.87 0.08
CA GLY A 82 4.45 4.85 0.82
C GLY A 82 5.00 4.32 2.14
N SER A 83 5.10 5.20 3.12
CA SER A 83 5.66 4.90 4.43
C SER A 83 4.93 3.79 5.20
N GLU A 84 3.68 3.52 4.89
CA GLU A 84 2.87 2.50 5.57
C GLU A 84 3.15 1.08 5.07
N LEU A 85 3.89 0.92 3.97
CA LEU A 85 4.29 -0.41 3.49
C LEU A 85 5.17 -1.16 4.52
N ASP A 86 6.09 -0.46 5.19
CA ASP A 86 6.87 -1.04 6.30
C ASP A 86 5.96 -1.49 7.46
N LEU A 87 4.90 -0.73 7.75
CA LEU A 87 3.90 -1.11 8.74
C LEU A 87 3.14 -2.39 8.32
N ALA A 88 2.75 -2.50 7.04
CA ALA A 88 2.10 -3.69 6.51
C ALA A 88 3.03 -4.93 6.61
N CYS A 89 4.31 -4.80 6.29
CA CYS A 89 5.30 -5.87 6.45
C CYS A 89 5.44 -6.30 7.92
N LYS A 90 5.50 -5.36 8.87
CA LYS A 90 5.55 -5.66 10.31
C LYS A 90 4.30 -6.38 10.80
N ILE A 91 3.12 -6.00 10.31
CA ILE A 91 1.85 -6.67 10.62
C ILE A 91 1.87 -8.10 10.08
N SER A 92 2.31 -8.30 8.83
CA SER A 92 2.45 -9.60 8.21
C SER A 92 3.32 -10.54 9.05
N HIS A 93 4.51 -10.10 9.45
CA HIS A 93 5.39 -10.89 10.32
C HIS A 93 4.73 -11.20 11.68
N LYS A 94 4.05 -10.24 12.27
CA LYS A 94 3.37 -10.44 13.56
C LYS A 94 2.22 -11.45 13.47
N LEU A 95 1.43 -11.41 12.40
CA LEU A 95 0.36 -12.37 12.14
C LEU A 95 0.92 -13.78 11.92
N ALA A 96 2.04 -13.90 11.21
CA ALA A 96 2.69 -15.19 10.96
C ALA A 96 3.16 -15.89 12.23
N THR A 97 3.52 -15.17 13.30
CA THR A 97 3.84 -15.80 14.61
C THR A 97 2.63 -16.50 15.24
N GLU A 98 1.43 -16.23 14.75
CA GLU A 98 0.17 -16.82 15.20
C GLU A 98 -0.46 -17.73 14.12
N ASN A 99 0.35 -18.18 13.13
CA ASN A 99 -0.06 -19.02 11.99
C ASN A 99 -1.14 -18.38 11.09
N ILE A 100 -1.20 -17.03 11.05
CA ILE A 100 -2.02 -16.28 10.12
C ILE A 100 -1.11 -15.76 9.02
N TYR A 101 -1.17 -16.38 7.85
CA TYR A 101 -0.26 -16.08 6.75
C TYR A 101 -0.84 -15.00 5.82
N SER A 102 0.05 -14.16 5.32
CA SER A 102 -0.36 -13.03 4.50
C SER A 102 0.56 -12.79 3.32
N LYS A 103 -0.03 -12.24 2.28
CA LYS A 103 0.65 -11.64 1.14
C LYS A 103 0.62 -10.12 1.31
N VAL A 104 1.77 -9.46 1.15
CA VAL A 104 1.88 -7.99 1.21
C VAL A 104 2.08 -7.47 -0.19
N ILE A 105 1.21 -6.56 -0.60
CA ILE A 105 1.23 -5.88 -1.90
C ILE A 105 1.65 -4.43 -1.69
N SER A 106 2.74 -4.03 -2.35
CA SER A 106 3.03 -2.62 -2.56
C SER A 106 2.23 -2.10 -3.74
N MET A 107 1.52 -0.99 -3.55
CA MET A 107 0.75 -0.33 -4.61
C MET A 107 1.18 1.14 -4.72
N PRO A 108 2.37 1.40 -5.27
CA PRO A 108 2.90 2.77 -5.39
C PRO A 108 2.09 3.66 -6.35
N CYS A 109 1.32 3.11 -7.28
CA CYS A 109 0.51 3.89 -8.22
C CYS A 109 -0.78 3.16 -8.61
N GLN A 110 -1.91 3.59 -8.07
CA GLN A 110 -3.22 3.01 -8.35
C GLN A 110 -3.61 3.13 -9.83
N GLU A 111 -3.31 4.27 -10.45
CA GLU A 111 -3.67 4.58 -11.84
C GLU A 111 -2.96 3.66 -12.85
N LEU A 112 -1.72 3.26 -12.57
CA LEU A 112 -1.00 2.28 -13.38
C LEU A 112 -1.54 0.86 -13.15
N PHE A 113 -1.91 0.51 -11.92
CA PHE A 113 -2.51 -0.78 -11.62
C PHE A 113 -3.89 -0.93 -12.27
N ASP A 114 -4.71 0.11 -12.26
CA ASP A 114 -6.03 0.09 -12.89
C ASP A 114 -5.97 -0.17 -14.41
N LYS A 115 -4.88 0.23 -15.06
CA LYS A 115 -4.63 0.01 -16.49
C LYS A 115 -4.13 -1.41 -16.83
N GLN A 116 -3.80 -2.23 -15.81
CA GLN A 116 -3.39 -3.61 -16.06
C GLN A 116 -4.56 -4.47 -16.55
N ASP A 117 -4.22 -5.58 -17.21
CA ASP A 117 -5.21 -6.56 -17.61
C ASP A 117 -5.86 -7.27 -16.41
N GLU A 118 -7.01 -7.87 -16.63
CA GLU A 118 -7.78 -8.54 -15.58
C GLU A 118 -7.09 -9.80 -15.04
N ILE A 119 -6.19 -10.41 -15.82
CA ILE A 119 -5.43 -11.60 -15.38
C ILE A 119 -4.46 -11.16 -14.28
N TYR A 120 -3.67 -10.11 -14.54
CA TYR A 120 -2.73 -9.58 -13.55
C TYR A 120 -3.43 -9.08 -12.29
N LYS A 121 -4.54 -8.36 -12.43
CA LYS A 121 -5.31 -7.86 -11.27
C LYS A 121 -5.81 -9.00 -10.40
N LYS A 122 -6.33 -10.07 -11.01
CA LYS A 122 -6.78 -11.27 -10.29
C LYS A 122 -5.63 -12.02 -9.63
N GLU A 123 -4.48 -12.13 -10.29
CA GLU A 123 -3.28 -12.77 -9.74
C GLU A 123 -2.78 -12.04 -8.48
N ILE A 124 -2.67 -10.71 -8.55
CA ILE A 124 -2.22 -9.89 -7.41
C ILE A 124 -3.12 -10.10 -6.18
N PHE A 125 -4.43 -10.20 -6.36
CA PHE A 125 -5.39 -10.37 -5.26
C PHE A 125 -5.83 -11.83 -5.05
N SER A 126 -5.14 -12.80 -5.66
CA SER A 126 -5.44 -14.21 -5.46
C SER A 126 -4.97 -14.74 -4.10
N GLY A 127 -5.66 -15.77 -3.61
CA GLY A 127 -5.30 -16.52 -2.40
C GLY A 127 -6.27 -16.36 -1.23
N THR A 128 -7.00 -15.25 -1.16
CA THR A 128 -8.03 -15.02 -0.12
C THR A 128 -8.98 -13.91 -0.54
N GLU A 129 -10.16 -13.87 0.09
CA GLU A 129 -11.15 -12.78 -0.07
C GLU A 129 -10.95 -11.63 0.94
N LEU A 130 -10.13 -11.82 1.98
CA LEU A 130 -9.88 -10.78 2.97
C LEU A 130 -8.73 -9.87 2.55
N LEU A 131 -9.08 -8.72 2.00
CA LEU A 131 -8.15 -7.68 1.60
C LEU A 131 -8.17 -6.53 2.60
N VAL A 132 -7.00 -6.06 2.99
CA VAL A 132 -6.82 -4.99 3.98
C VAL A 132 -5.91 -3.92 3.42
N SER A 133 -6.39 -2.69 3.32
CA SER A 133 -5.56 -1.55 2.93
C SER A 133 -5.04 -0.78 4.15
N ILE A 134 -3.83 -0.27 4.03
CA ILE A 134 -3.16 0.52 5.08
C ILE A 134 -2.47 1.70 4.42
N GLU A 135 -3.01 2.91 4.59
CA GLU A 135 -2.43 4.13 4.05
C GLU A 135 -2.83 5.34 4.91
N ALA A 136 -1.87 6.22 5.25
CA ALA A 136 -2.15 7.46 5.96
C ALA A 136 -2.82 8.50 5.06
N SER A 137 -4.00 8.14 4.55
CA SER A 137 -4.89 8.97 3.74
C SER A 137 -6.35 8.58 4.01
N GLU A 138 -7.27 9.29 3.39
CA GLU A 138 -8.68 8.95 3.37
C GLU A 138 -8.90 7.58 2.71
N THR A 139 -9.84 6.78 3.20
CA THR A 139 -9.95 5.34 2.90
C THR A 139 -10.85 4.98 1.71
N GLU A 140 -11.66 5.88 1.19
CA GLU A 140 -12.69 5.56 0.19
C GLU A 140 -12.11 4.98 -1.12
N PHE A 141 -10.98 5.53 -1.59
CA PHE A 141 -10.35 5.04 -2.82
C PHE A 141 -9.81 3.61 -2.71
N TRP A 142 -9.60 3.13 -1.50
CA TRP A 142 -9.18 1.75 -1.30
C TRP A 142 -10.32 0.73 -1.40
N LYS A 143 -11.57 1.15 -1.17
CA LYS A 143 -12.73 0.28 -1.21
C LYS A 143 -12.94 -0.40 -2.57
N LYS A 144 -12.51 0.25 -3.67
CA LYS A 144 -12.56 -0.36 -5.00
C LYS A 144 -11.72 -1.63 -5.14
N TYR A 145 -10.66 -1.76 -4.32
CA TYR A 145 -9.80 -2.94 -4.29
C TYR A 145 -10.19 -3.92 -3.20
N THR A 146 -10.49 -3.42 -2.02
CA THR A 146 -10.79 -4.26 -0.85
C THR A 146 -12.21 -4.80 -0.85
N GLY A 147 -13.11 -4.18 -1.61
CA GLY A 147 -14.52 -4.58 -1.68
C GLY A 147 -15.27 -4.35 -0.37
N SER A 148 -16.50 -4.89 -0.30
CA SER A 148 -17.39 -4.75 0.85
C SER A 148 -16.95 -5.55 2.09
N ASN A 149 -16.23 -6.65 1.88
CA ASN A 149 -15.74 -7.53 2.94
C ASN A 149 -14.35 -7.12 3.46
N GLY A 150 -13.66 -6.22 2.78
CA GLY A 150 -12.33 -5.79 3.15
C GLY A 150 -12.31 -4.80 4.32
N MET A 151 -11.10 -4.51 4.78
CA MET A 151 -10.85 -3.54 5.84
C MET A 151 -9.94 -2.43 5.32
N ASN A 152 -10.20 -1.20 5.74
CA ASN A 152 -9.40 -0.06 5.31
C ASN A 152 -8.93 0.74 6.53
N PHE A 153 -7.62 0.84 6.70
CA PHE A 153 -6.99 1.59 7.78
C PHE A 153 -6.35 2.86 7.21
N GLY A 154 -6.84 4.00 7.63
CA GLY A 154 -6.42 5.31 7.15
C GLY A 154 -6.79 6.43 8.09
N ILE A 155 -6.89 7.65 7.56
CA ILE A 155 -7.23 8.86 8.31
C ILE A 155 -8.42 9.51 7.61
N ASN A 156 -9.62 9.36 8.20
CA ASN A 156 -10.88 9.88 7.69
C ASN A 156 -11.33 11.15 8.45
N ASP A 157 -10.39 11.88 9.01
CA ASP A 157 -10.61 13.10 9.77
C ASP A 157 -9.49 14.09 9.48
N PHE A 158 -9.59 15.31 10.00
CA PHE A 158 -8.53 16.30 9.90
C PHE A 158 -7.21 15.78 10.49
N GLY A 159 -6.12 16.05 9.79
CA GLY A 159 -4.78 15.79 10.29
C GLY A 159 -4.49 16.51 11.62
N LYS A 160 -3.48 16.03 12.33
CA LYS A 160 -3.03 16.61 13.61
C LYS A 160 -1.59 17.09 13.48
N SER A 161 -1.22 18.03 14.35
CA SER A 161 0.16 18.52 14.45
C SER A 161 0.78 18.00 15.75
N ALA A 162 1.63 16.98 15.63
CA ALA A 162 2.37 16.34 16.72
C ALA A 162 3.53 15.51 16.13
N PRO A 163 4.43 14.92 16.93
CA PRO A 163 5.35 13.90 16.46
C PRO A 163 4.59 12.77 15.74
N TYR A 164 5.15 12.28 14.62
CA TYR A 164 4.41 11.35 13.73
C TYR A 164 3.91 10.09 14.45
N LYS A 165 4.66 9.58 15.44
CA LYS A 165 4.25 8.39 16.22
C LYS A 165 2.98 8.64 17.00
N ASP A 166 2.87 9.80 17.63
CA ASP A 166 1.69 10.18 18.42
C ASP A 166 0.47 10.34 17.51
N ILE A 167 0.67 10.87 16.29
CA ILE A 167 -0.39 11.00 15.29
C ILE A 167 -0.85 9.60 14.83
N TYR A 168 0.09 8.69 14.54
CA TYR A 168 -0.25 7.33 14.11
C TYR A 168 -0.97 6.55 15.22
N ASP A 169 -0.56 6.72 16.48
CA ASP A 169 -1.22 6.10 17.62
C ASP A 169 -2.63 6.69 17.85
N HIS A 170 -2.79 8.02 17.70
CA HIS A 170 -4.07 8.69 17.78
C HIS A 170 -5.08 8.13 16.76
N PHE A 171 -4.67 7.96 15.52
CA PHE A 171 -5.50 7.38 14.45
C PHE A 171 -5.50 5.84 14.43
N LYS A 172 -4.86 5.18 15.39
CA LYS A 172 -4.74 3.72 15.47
C LYS A 172 -4.08 3.10 14.23
N LEU A 173 -3.28 3.88 13.52
CA LEU A 173 -2.52 3.45 12.35
C LEU A 173 -1.18 2.85 12.80
N ASN A 174 -1.24 1.84 13.66
CA ASN A 174 -0.09 1.14 14.22
C ASN A 174 -0.29 -0.38 14.20
N SER A 175 0.82 -1.13 14.28
CA SER A 175 0.79 -2.58 14.15
C SER A 175 -0.09 -3.27 15.19
N THR A 176 -0.13 -2.77 16.43
CA THR A 176 -0.90 -3.38 17.51
C THR A 176 -2.41 -3.24 17.27
N ALA A 177 -2.86 -2.02 16.95
CA ALA A 177 -4.28 -1.75 16.73
C ALA A 177 -4.80 -2.50 15.47
N ILE A 178 -4.04 -2.45 14.37
CA ILE A 178 -4.43 -3.07 13.11
C ILE A 178 -4.43 -4.60 13.24
N THR A 179 -3.37 -5.21 13.80
CA THR A 179 -3.34 -6.66 14.04
C THR A 179 -4.52 -7.12 14.90
N LYS A 180 -4.84 -6.37 15.97
CA LYS A 180 -5.99 -6.69 16.82
C LYS A 180 -7.32 -6.63 16.06
N ALA A 181 -7.48 -5.65 15.18
CA ALA A 181 -8.70 -5.51 14.37
C ALA A 181 -8.82 -6.65 13.33
N ILE A 182 -7.73 -6.99 12.65
CA ILE A 182 -7.68 -8.12 11.70
C ILE A 182 -8.06 -9.43 12.40
N LYS A 183 -7.46 -9.74 13.55
CA LYS A 183 -7.73 -10.97 14.31
C LYS A 183 -9.17 -11.11 14.81
N LYS A 184 -9.92 -10.04 14.89
CA LYS A 184 -11.36 -10.08 15.20
C LYS A 184 -12.22 -10.38 13.98
N ARG A 185 -11.65 -10.26 12.79
CA ARG A 185 -12.36 -10.46 11.53
C ARG A 185 -12.16 -11.86 10.96
N ILE A 186 -11.01 -12.48 11.26
CA ILE A 186 -10.68 -13.87 10.95
C ILE A 186 -11.21 -14.80 12.06
#